data_133b1cc21ac5e9a91de255ba359663e4
#
_entry.id   133b1cc21ac5e9a91de255ba359663e4
#
_cell.length_a   1.000
_cell.length_b   1.000
_cell.length_c   1.000
_cell.angle_alpha   90.00
_cell.angle_beta   90.00
_cell.angle_gamma   90.00
#
_symmetry.space_group_name_H-M   'P 1'
#
loop_
_entity.id
_entity.type
_entity.pdbx_description
1 polymer ?
#
loop_
_entity_poly.entity_id
_entity_poly.type
_entity_poly.pdbx_seq_one_letter_code
_entity_poly.pdbx_strand_id
1 'polypeptide(L)'
;MVMIRFVVLLMLTSVFCKAGGQTAVSDFNFVSYQRSFPVFNEALKRKEDTLIKQFEEKKLVWPAKYIYIRSFKYDSQLEVWVKQDVHDAYKLFKTYKICALAGTLGPKRLAGDFQVPEGFYYVNEFNPHSNYHLSLGLNYPNASDKMLSDSLQPGGDIYIHGSCVTTGCIPITDTQIEELYILASQAKNEGQDFIPVHIFPVAFKSPRSNYYLTMYEKDFPEYKKMAEKLKQVYYYFEKHKNLPIIMVGEKGEYVFGDDVTIAEDAKPEVKTVKKKEATPVKFDESELMNSVNKLPVFPGGAEAFQQFLDELSKQLVTMLPPDTKKTFITVEYIITKEGKTILPKVLRGASNEMNNLIIEKFESLPTWSPAIRLEKPIAIKLKQTIYVEAD
;
A
#
# COMPACT_ATOMS: atom_id res chain seq x y z
N MET A 1 9.29 -87.53 60.45
CA MET A 1 8.11 -86.61 60.48
C MET A 1 8.59 -85.29 59.90
N VAL A 2 8.36 -85.05 58.59
CA VAL A 2 8.92 -83.94 57.85
C VAL A 2 7.76 -82.95 57.53
N MET A 3 7.82 -81.73 58.06
CA MET A 3 6.86 -80.68 57.79
C MET A 3 7.25 -79.96 56.49
N ILE A 4 6.35 -80.03 55.49
CA ILE A 4 6.48 -79.29 54.23
C ILE A 4 5.84 -77.95 54.44
N ARG A 5 6.63 -76.86 54.33
CA ARG A 5 6.15 -75.47 54.27
C ARG A 5 5.82 -75.11 52.83
N PHE A 6 4.53 -74.82 52.56
CA PHE A 6 4.09 -74.20 51.31
C PHE A 6 4.37 -72.73 51.37
N VAL A 7 5.15 -72.24 50.47
CA VAL A 7 5.33 -70.79 50.19
C VAL A 7 4.40 -70.44 49.05
N VAL A 8 3.35 -69.66 49.34
CA VAL A 8 2.45 -69.09 48.34
C VAL A 8 3.09 -67.79 47.83
N LEU A 9 3.53 -67.81 46.57
CA LEU A 9 4.10 -66.66 45.86
C LEU A 9 2.93 -65.87 45.24
N LEU A 10 2.59 -64.73 45.82
CA LEU A 10 1.56 -63.81 45.27
C LEU A 10 2.18 -62.97 44.15
N MET A 11 1.90 -63.29 42.88
CA MET A 11 2.26 -62.43 41.75
C MET A 11 1.27 -61.25 41.64
N LEU A 12 1.71 -60.08 42.05
CA LEU A 12 1.03 -58.84 41.73
C LEU A 12 1.29 -58.44 40.26
N THR A 13 0.35 -58.68 39.38
CA THR A 13 0.38 -58.13 38.03
C THR A 13 -0.09 -56.68 38.10
N SER A 14 0.86 -55.72 38.05
CA SER A 14 0.56 -54.29 37.86
C SER A 14 0.14 -54.05 36.42
N VAL A 15 -1.16 -53.86 36.22
CA VAL A 15 -1.69 -53.35 34.94
C VAL A 15 -1.36 -51.86 34.85
N PHE A 16 -0.30 -51.53 34.08
CA PHE A 16 -0.04 -50.16 33.67
C PHE A 16 -1.09 -49.76 32.64
N CYS A 17 -2.19 -49.12 33.07
CA CYS A 17 -3.03 -48.33 32.19
C CYS A 17 -2.21 -47.15 31.68
N LYS A 18 -1.64 -47.22 30.48
CA LYS A 18 -1.20 -46.05 29.74
C LYS A 18 -2.43 -45.24 29.37
N ALA A 19 -2.80 -44.27 30.21
CA ALA A 19 -3.68 -43.21 29.82
C ALA A 19 -2.92 -42.29 28.82
N GLY A 20 -2.95 -42.69 27.55
CA GLY A 20 -2.55 -41.83 26.43
C GLY A 20 -3.58 -40.73 26.32
N GLY A 21 -3.42 -39.67 27.09
CA GLY A 21 -4.08 -38.40 26.84
C GLY A 21 -3.51 -37.81 25.54
N GLN A 22 -4.00 -38.28 24.39
CA GLN A 22 -3.92 -37.48 23.18
C GLN A 22 -4.79 -36.26 23.41
N THR A 23 -4.16 -35.14 23.83
CA THR A 23 -4.73 -33.83 23.58
C THR A 23 -4.82 -33.73 22.06
N ALA A 24 -6.02 -33.94 21.53
CA ALA A 24 -6.33 -33.54 20.17
C ALA A 24 -6.10 -32.03 20.11
N VAL A 25 -4.91 -31.63 19.69
CA VAL A 25 -4.70 -30.28 19.15
C VAL A 25 -5.65 -30.27 17.98
N SER A 26 -6.81 -29.59 18.13
CA SER A 26 -7.67 -29.33 17.01
C SER A 26 -6.84 -28.47 16.06
N ASP A 27 -6.36 -29.07 14.96
CA ASP A 27 -5.70 -28.31 13.91
C ASP A 27 -6.70 -27.26 13.44
N PHE A 28 -6.52 -26.02 13.90
CA PHE A 28 -7.36 -24.88 13.53
C PHE A 28 -7.17 -24.64 12.04
N ASN A 29 -8.17 -25.04 11.24
CA ASN A 29 -8.15 -24.81 9.81
C ASN A 29 -8.69 -23.43 9.49
N PHE A 30 -7.79 -22.51 9.16
CA PHE A 30 -8.14 -21.12 8.90
C PHE A 30 -9.11 -20.95 7.71
N VAL A 31 -8.93 -21.73 6.65
CA VAL A 31 -9.85 -21.71 5.50
C VAL A 31 -11.24 -22.16 5.89
N SER A 32 -11.35 -23.22 6.72
CA SER A 32 -12.64 -23.67 7.24
C SER A 32 -13.33 -22.63 8.10
N TYR A 33 -12.56 -21.89 8.92
CA TYR A 33 -13.10 -20.75 9.65
C TYR A 33 -13.60 -19.65 8.70
N GLN A 34 -12.82 -19.28 7.67
CA GLN A 34 -13.23 -18.28 6.69
C GLN A 34 -14.47 -18.71 5.90
N ARG A 35 -14.66 -20.00 5.64
CA ARG A 35 -15.88 -20.57 5.00
C ARG A 35 -17.17 -20.30 5.78
N SER A 36 -17.09 -20.04 7.09
CA SER A 36 -18.27 -19.64 7.86
C SER A 36 -18.86 -18.29 7.45
N PHE A 37 -18.10 -17.47 6.73
CA PHE A 37 -18.53 -16.18 6.22
C PHE A 37 -19.09 -16.32 4.79
N PRO A 38 -20.36 -15.92 4.55
CA PRO A 38 -21.03 -16.14 3.27
C PRO A 38 -20.27 -15.58 2.07
N VAL A 39 -19.74 -14.34 2.17
CA VAL A 39 -19.03 -13.67 1.07
C VAL A 39 -17.79 -14.47 0.65
N PHE A 40 -16.98 -14.92 1.61
CA PHE A 40 -15.80 -15.73 1.31
C PHE A 40 -16.18 -17.12 0.77
N ASN A 41 -17.19 -17.77 1.36
CA ASN A 41 -17.61 -19.10 0.92
C ASN A 41 -18.10 -19.10 -0.53
N GLU A 42 -18.88 -18.10 -0.93
CA GLU A 42 -19.34 -17.95 -2.31
C GLU A 42 -18.19 -17.58 -3.26
N ALA A 43 -17.25 -16.73 -2.82
CA ALA A 43 -16.03 -16.43 -3.58
C ALA A 43 -15.19 -17.70 -3.82
N LEU A 44 -15.00 -18.52 -2.79
CA LEU A 44 -14.24 -19.77 -2.87
C LEU A 44 -14.89 -20.73 -3.88
N LYS A 45 -16.20 -20.97 -3.80
CA LYS A 45 -16.94 -21.81 -4.76
C LYS A 45 -16.79 -21.36 -6.20
N ARG A 46 -16.74 -20.04 -6.45
CA ARG A 46 -16.61 -19.49 -7.82
C ARG A 46 -15.19 -19.55 -8.36
N LYS A 47 -14.16 -19.46 -7.49
CA LYS A 47 -12.80 -19.17 -7.91
C LYS A 47 -11.81 -20.32 -7.72
N GLU A 48 -12.05 -21.24 -6.76
CA GLU A 48 -11.05 -22.23 -6.37
C GLU A 48 -10.60 -23.09 -7.55
N ASP A 49 -11.51 -23.67 -8.31
CA ASP A 49 -11.19 -24.51 -9.48
C ASP A 49 -10.39 -23.73 -10.55
N THR A 50 -10.74 -22.46 -10.74
CA THR A 50 -10.03 -21.60 -11.69
C THR A 50 -8.61 -21.29 -11.21
N LEU A 51 -8.44 -21.04 -9.92
CA LEU A 51 -7.11 -20.82 -9.32
C LEU A 51 -6.26 -22.08 -9.42
N ILE A 52 -6.80 -23.24 -9.10
CA ILE A 52 -6.11 -24.53 -9.24
C ILE A 52 -5.59 -24.71 -10.66
N LYS A 53 -6.45 -24.54 -11.68
CA LYS A 53 -6.08 -24.64 -13.09
C LYS A 53 -4.97 -23.64 -13.45
N GLN A 54 -5.05 -22.39 -12.99
CA GLN A 54 -4.02 -21.38 -13.23
C GLN A 54 -2.67 -21.75 -12.60
N PHE A 55 -2.68 -22.40 -11.43
CA PHE A 55 -1.48 -22.93 -10.80
C PHE A 55 -0.87 -24.06 -11.63
N GLU A 56 -1.69 -25.01 -12.08
CA GLU A 56 -1.28 -26.11 -12.94
C GLU A 56 -0.66 -25.64 -14.26
N GLU A 57 -1.33 -24.71 -14.96
CA GLU A 57 -0.84 -24.08 -16.20
C GLU A 57 0.54 -23.43 -16.03
N LYS A 58 0.80 -22.85 -14.87
CA LYS A 58 2.08 -22.21 -14.52
C LYS A 58 3.10 -23.17 -13.89
N LYS A 59 2.75 -24.45 -13.74
CA LYS A 59 3.56 -25.47 -13.07
C LYS A 59 3.93 -25.04 -11.63
N LEU A 60 2.94 -24.50 -10.92
CA LEU A 60 3.00 -24.11 -9.52
C LEU A 60 2.24 -25.14 -8.68
N VAL A 61 2.61 -25.28 -7.41
CA VAL A 61 1.92 -26.18 -6.47
C VAL A 61 0.78 -25.44 -5.80
N TRP A 62 -0.40 -26.06 -5.77
CA TRP A 62 -1.57 -25.56 -5.05
C TRP A 62 -1.81 -26.38 -3.79
N PRO A 63 -2.18 -25.74 -2.66
CA PRO A 63 -2.09 -24.31 -2.41
C PRO A 63 -0.63 -23.85 -2.26
N ALA A 64 -0.36 -22.57 -2.58
CA ALA A 64 0.95 -22.00 -2.29
C ALA A 64 1.13 -21.87 -0.77
N LYS A 65 2.25 -22.36 -0.25
CA LYS A 65 2.58 -22.24 1.17
C LYS A 65 3.03 -20.84 1.56
N TYR A 66 3.69 -20.16 0.65
CA TYR A 66 4.16 -18.79 0.85
C TYR A 66 3.74 -17.90 -0.30
N ILE A 67 3.14 -16.76 0.03
CA ILE A 67 2.85 -15.70 -0.92
C ILE A 67 3.56 -14.41 -0.51
N TYR A 68 3.84 -13.58 -1.50
CA TYR A 68 4.39 -12.25 -1.36
C TYR A 68 3.65 -11.31 -2.30
N ILE A 69 3.23 -10.17 -1.80
CA ILE A 69 2.48 -9.16 -2.53
C ILE A 69 3.35 -7.92 -2.69
N ARG A 70 3.41 -7.37 -3.90
CA ARG A 70 4.02 -6.07 -4.14
C ARG A 70 3.14 -5.17 -4.97
N SER A 71 3.01 -3.92 -4.54
CA SER A 71 2.18 -2.90 -5.15
C SER A 71 3.06 -1.79 -5.73
N PHE A 72 2.72 -1.28 -6.92
CA PHE A 72 3.40 -0.19 -7.60
C PHE A 72 2.40 0.94 -7.81
N LYS A 73 2.55 2.03 -7.05
CA LYS A 73 1.57 3.13 -7.04
C LYS A 73 1.40 3.77 -8.41
N TYR A 74 2.50 4.24 -9.00
CA TYR A 74 2.47 4.91 -10.30
C TYR A 74 1.98 4.02 -11.43
N ASP A 75 2.38 2.75 -11.40
CA ASP A 75 2.06 1.78 -12.45
C ASP A 75 0.68 1.15 -12.27
N SER A 76 0.00 1.44 -11.16
CA SER A 76 -1.33 0.88 -10.80
C SER A 76 -1.37 -0.64 -10.90
N GLN A 77 -0.32 -1.30 -10.40
CA GLN A 77 -0.16 -2.76 -10.46
C GLN A 77 0.05 -3.36 -9.08
N LEU A 78 -0.51 -4.54 -8.88
CA LEU A 78 -0.31 -5.37 -7.71
C LEU A 78 0.08 -6.77 -8.17
N GLU A 79 1.28 -7.22 -7.83
CA GLU A 79 1.80 -8.54 -8.18
C GLU A 79 1.69 -9.50 -7.02
N VAL A 80 1.34 -10.74 -7.32
CA VAL A 80 1.33 -11.86 -6.38
C VAL A 80 2.38 -12.87 -6.78
N TRP A 81 3.32 -13.10 -5.90
CA TRP A 81 4.41 -14.05 -6.04
C TRP A 81 4.21 -15.20 -5.08
N VAL A 82 4.56 -16.40 -5.49
CA VAL A 82 4.31 -17.64 -4.70
C VAL A 82 5.55 -18.54 -4.68
N LYS A 83 5.67 -19.33 -3.60
CA LYS A 83 6.62 -20.42 -3.50
C LYS A 83 6.10 -21.51 -2.55
N GLN A 84 6.67 -22.72 -2.63
CA GLN A 84 6.23 -23.87 -1.85
C GLN A 84 7.09 -24.13 -0.63
N ASP A 85 8.39 -23.86 -0.72
CA ASP A 85 9.33 -24.01 0.39
C ASP A 85 10.01 -22.70 0.75
N VAL A 86 10.48 -22.57 1.98
CA VAL A 86 11.19 -21.38 2.46
C VAL A 86 12.47 -21.11 1.67
N HIS A 87 13.13 -22.16 1.16
CA HIS A 87 14.36 -22.08 0.38
C HIS A 87 14.12 -21.85 -1.13
N ASP A 88 12.87 -22.03 -1.58
CA ASP A 88 12.53 -21.81 -2.99
C ASP A 88 12.62 -20.33 -3.38
N ALA A 89 12.90 -20.08 -4.66
CA ALA A 89 12.72 -18.78 -5.25
C ALA A 89 11.22 -18.50 -5.52
N TYR A 90 10.77 -17.29 -5.20
CA TYR A 90 9.42 -16.85 -5.57
C TYR A 90 9.22 -16.83 -7.08
N LYS A 91 8.06 -17.28 -7.53
CA LYS A 91 7.61 -17.23 -8.92
C LYS A 91 6.39 -16.32 -9.04
N LEU A 92 6.33 -15.52 -10.10
CA LEU A 92 5.18 -14.64 -10.35
C LEU A 92 3.96 -15.49 -10.69
N PHE A 93 2.94 -15.43 -9.84
CA PHE A 93 1.66 -16.05 -10.12
C PHE A 93 0.81 -15.14 -11.00
N LYS A 94 0.54 -13.90 -10.55
CA LYS A 94 -0.40 -13.03 -11.26
C LYS A 94 -0.10 -11.56 -10.98
N THR A 95 -0.46 -10.69 -11.94
CA THR A 95 -0.49 -9.24 -11.77
C THR A 95 -1.93 -8.77 -11.86
N TYR A 96 -2.40 -8.07 -10.85
CA TYR A 96 -3.69 -7.42 -10.78
C TYR A 96 -3.55 -5.93 -11.10
N LYS A 97 -4.64 -5.34 -11.63
CA LYS A 97 -4.71 -3.90 -11.83
C LYS A 97 -5.30 -3.24 -10.59
N ILE A 98 -4.62 -2.24 -10.05
CA ILE A 98 -5.20 -1.33 -9.07
C ILE A 98 -6.14 -0.40 -9.81
N CYS A 99 -7.41 -0.38 -9.42
CA CYS A 99 -8.47 0.25 -10.21
C CYS A 99 -8.76 1.70 -9.81
N ALA A 100 -8.27 2.17 -8.66
CA ALA A 100 -8.27 3.57 -8.26
C ALA A 100 -7.03 3.89 -7.44
N LEU A 101 -6.57 5.13 -7.45
CA LEU A 101 -5.45 5.62 -6.67
C LEU A 101 -5.83 6.93 -5.99
N ALA A 102 -5.45 7.07 -4.72
CA ALA A 102 -5.50 8.32 -4.00
C ALA A 102 -4.07 8.78 -3.70
N GLY A 103 -3.89 10.10 -3.60
CA GLY A 103 -2.59 10.69 -3.29
C GLY A 103 -1.61 10.67 -4.46
N THR A 104 -0.33 10.79 -4.14
CA THR A 104 0.78 10.86 -5.09
C THR A 104 1.92 9.95 -4.64
N LEU A 105 3.12 10.01 -5.24
CA LEU A 105 4.29 9.35 -4.69
C LEU A 105 4.63 9.90 -3.31
N GLY A 106 5.36 9.13 -2.55
CA GLY A 106 5.74 9.44 -1.18
C GLY A 106 4.93 8.66 -0.14
N PRO A 107 5.45 8.60 1.09
CA PRO A 107 4.83 7.86 2.18
C PRO A 107 3.56 8.56 2.71
N LYS A 108 2.68 7.78 3.33
CA LYS A 108 1.62 8.31 4.16
C LYS A 108 2.21 8.77 5.49
N ARG A 109 1.80 9.99 5.96
CA ARG A 109 2.35 10.58 7.18
C ARG A 109 1.30 11.14 8.15
N LEU A 110 0.05 11.29 7.69
CA LEU A 110 -1.00 11.93 8.47
C LEU A 110 -2.35 11.26 8.17
N ALA A 111 -3.22 11.17 9.16
CA ALA A 111 -4.62 10.81 8.96
C ALA A 111 -5.28 11.80 7.98
N GLY A 112 -6.05 11.28 7.01
CA GLY A 112 -6.74 12.13 6.03
C GLY A 112 -5.86 12.78 4.96
N ASP A 113 -4.59 12.40 4.82
CA ASP A 113 -3.71 12.87 3.73
C ASP A 113 -4.00 12.21 2.38
N PHE A 114 -4.97 11.33 2.32
CA PHE A 114 -5.37 10.56 1.13
C PHE A 114 -4.21 9.80 0.45
N GLN A 115 -3.14 9.51 1.18
CA GLN A 115 -1.97 8.82 0.64
C GLN A 115 -2.07 7.31 0.85
N VAL A 116 -1.79 6.56 -0.21
CA VAL A 116 -1.39 5.16 -0.10
C VAL A 116 0.02 5.13 0.48
N PRO A 117 0.28 4.42 1.58
CA PRO A 117 1.62 4.36 2.15
C PRO A 117 2.64 3.73 1.19
N GLU A 118 3.91 4.00 1.42
CA GLU A 118 5.04 3.32 0.77
C GLU A 118 5.94 2.72 1.84
N GLY A 119 6.38 1.49 1.63
CA GLY A 119 7.18 0.78 2.62
C GLY A 119 6.97 -0.72 2.62
N PHE A 120 7.32 -1.33 3.74
CA PHE A 120 7.33 -2.78 3.94
C PHE A 120 6.35 -3.16 5.04
N TYR A 121 5.28 -3.83 4.63
CA TYR A 121 4.14 -4.20 5.46
C TYR A 121 3.90 -5.70 5.41
N TYR A 122 2.92 -6.16 6.17
CA TYR A 122 2.34 -7.50 6.08
C TYR A 122 0.83 -7.44 6.32
N VAL A 123 0.14 -8.47 5.87
CA VAL A 123 -1.30 -8.64 6.14
C VAL A 123 -1.47 -8.97 7.61
N ASN A 124 -2.16 -8.10 8.34
CA ASN A 124 -2.47 -8.27 9.76
C ASN A 124 -3.94 -8.62 10.04
N GLU A 125 -4.82 -8.43 9.05
CA GLU A 125 -6.24 -8.67 9.18
C GLU A 125 -6.84 -9.30 7.93
N PHE A 126 -7.73 -10.26 8.14
CA PHE A 126 -8.62 -10.82 7.13
C PHE A 126 -10.04 -10.36 7.46
N ASN A 127 -10.60 -9.44 6.69
CA ASN A 127 -11.93 -8.89 6.94
C ASN A 127 -12.96 -9.37 5.91
N PRO A 128 -13.72 -10.44 6.23
CA PRO A 128 -14.79 -10.95 5.38
C PRO A 128 -16.08 -10.14 5.44
N HIS A 129 -16.16 -9.15 6.36
CA HIS A 129 -17.30 -8.25 6.54
C HIS A 129 -17.03 -6.84 6.00
N SER A 130 -16.04 -6.70 5.12
CA SER A 130 -15.68 -5.41 4.55
C SER A 130 -16.85 -4.79 3.79
N ASN A 131 -17.08 -3.49 3.98
CA ASN A 131 -18.01 -2.71 3.18
C ASN A 131 -17.59 -2.63 1.70
N TYR A 132 -16.36 -3.03 1.41
CA TYR A 132 -15.75 -3.08 0.08
C TYR A 132 -15.56 -4.52 -0.39
N HIS A 133 -16.58 -5.37 -0.21
CA HIS A 133 -16.66 -6.77 -0.56
C HIS A 133 -15.83 -7.68 0.36
N LEU A 134 -14.52 -7.80 0.15
CA LEU A 134 -13.52 -8.46 1.01
C LEU A 134 -12.34 -7.52 1.19
N SER A 135 -11.62 -7.62 2.31
CA SER A 135 -10.41 -6.84 2.47
C SER A 135 -9.33 -7.52 3.30
N LEU A 136 -8.07 -7.22 2.97
CA LEU A 136 -6.87 -7.61 3.69
C LEU A 136 -6.25 -6.36 4.31
N GLY A 137 -6.26 -6.26 5.63
CA GLY A 137 -5.68 -5.15 6.39
C GLY A 137 -4.15 -5.25 6.39
N LEU A 138 -3.51 -4.10 6.36
CA LEU A 138 -2.06 -3.97 6.44
C LEU A 138 -1.65 -3.41 7.81
N ASN A 139 -0.49 -3.82 8.32
CA ASN A 139 0.05 -3.34 9.59
C ASN A 139 0.58 -1.89 9.50
N TYR A 140 -0.14 -1.03 8.79
CA TYR A 140 0.10 0.41 8.80
C TYR A 140 -0.57 1.05 10.05
N PRO A 141 0.10 1.98 10.77
CA PRO A 141 1.49 2.37 10.64
C PRO A 141 2.46 1.31 11.22
N ASN A 142 3.50 0.96 10.47
CA ASN A 142 4.58 0.10 10.97
C ASN A 142 5.55 0.89 11.87
N ALA A 143 6.65 0.27 12.32
CA ALA A 143 7.61 0.92 13.21
C ALA A 143 8.25 2.18 12.58
N SER A 144 8.58 2.14 11.28
CA SER A 144 9.11 3.29 10.53
C SER A 144 8.08 4.42 10.44
N ASP A 145 6.85 4.09 10.10
CA ASP A 145 5.78 5.07 9.98
C ASP A 145 5.47 5.76 11.31
N LYS A 146 5.44 5.01 12.42
CA LYS A 146 5.22 5.56 13.77
C LYS A 146 6.29 6.56 14.18
N MET A 147 7.53 6.38 13.73
CA MET A 147 8.63 7.29 14.03
C MET A 147 8.68 8.52 13.11
N LEU A 148 8.24 8.37 11.86
CA LEU A 148 8.39 9.38 10.81
C LEU A 148 7.09 10.12 10.47
N SER A 149 5.94 9.62 10.93
CA SER A 149 4.64 10.25 10.71
C SER A 149 4.25 11.20 11.84
N ASP A 150 3.10 11.85 11.69
CA ASP A 150 2.53 12.66 12.78
C ASP A 150 2.38 11.80 14.04
N SER A 151 2.86 12.30 15.18
CA SER A 151 2.92 11.56 16.42
C SER A 151 1.55 11.30 17.05
N LEU A 152 0.55 12.11 16.73
CA LEU A 152 -0.80 12.03 17.28
C LEU A 152 -1.78 11.35 16.32
N GLN A 153 -1.64 11.60 15.03
CA GLN A 153 -2.55 11.13 13.98
C GLN A 153 -1.82 10.60 12.74
N PRO A 154 -1.05 9.52 12.84
CA PRO A 154 -0.34 8.95 11.69
C PRO A 154 -1.31 8.39 10.64
N GLY A 155 -2.57 8.18 11.01
CA GLY A 155 -3.56 7.45 10.25
C GLY A 155 -3.52 5.94 10.52
N GLY A 156 -4.41 5.22 9.87
CA GLY A 156 -4.59 3.77 10.04
C GLY A 156 -5.48 3.20 8.95
N ASP A 157 -5.96 1.97 9.17
CA ASP A 157 -7.00 1.34 8.36
C ASP A 157 -6.67 1.26 6.87
N ILE A 158 -5.45 0.86 6.56
CA ILE A 158 -5.00 0.65 5.18
C ILE A 158 -5.27 -0.80 4.77
N TYR A 159 -6.06 -0.97 3.71
CA TYR A 159 -6.49 -2.27 3.21
C TYR A 159 -6.19 -2.45 1.72
N ILE A 160 -5.98 -3.70 1.30
CA ILE A 160 -6.21 -4.14 -0.08
C ILE A 160 -7.66 -4.66 -0.11
N HIS A 161 -8.54 -4.12 -0.98
CA HIS A 161 -9.97 -4.42 -0.93
C HIS A 161 -10.62 -4.43 -2.32
N GLY A 162 -11.84 -4.93 -2.39
CA GLY A 162 -12.73 -4.81 -3.55
C GLY A 162 -13.29 -3.39 -3.71
N SER A 163 -14.13 -3.20 -4.70
CA SER A 163 -14.66 -1.90 -5.12
C SER A 163 -13.59 -0.91 -5.57
N CYS A 164 -13.89 -0.08 -6.56
CA CYS A 164 -12.89 0.80 -7.16
C CYS A 164 -12.93 2.22 -6.58
N VAL A 165 -13.02 2.35 -5.26
CA VAL A 165 -13.02 3.64 -4.53
C VAL A 165 -11.94 3.63 -3.47
N THR A 166 -11.26 4.76 -3.25
CA THR A 166 -10.22 4.84 -2.23
C THR A 166 -9.97 6.26 -1.75
N THR A 167 -9.57 6.36 -0.48
CA THR A 167 -9.05 7.57 0.17
C THR A 167 -7.67 7.32 0.78
N GLY A 168 -6.95 6.26 0.31
CA GLY A 168 -5.62 5.90 0.81
C GLY A 168 -5.38 4.38 0.89
N CYS A 169 -6.39 3.55 0.64
CA CYS A 169 -6.28 2.09 0.49
C CYS A 169 -5.84 1.68 -0.92
N ILE A 170 -5.68 0.38 -1.13
CA ILE A 170 -5.29 -0.22 -2.42
C ILE A 170 -6.49 -1.00 -2.98
N PRO A 171 -7.39 -0.36 -3.76
CA PRO A 171 -8.54 -1.03 -4.33
C PRO A 171 -8.14 -1.83 -5.57
N ILE A 172 -8.64 -3.05 -5.62
CA ILE A 172 -8.68 -3.91 -6.80
C ILE A 172 -10.14 -4.30 -7.03
N THR A 173 -10.47 -4.87 -8.19
CA THR A 173 -11.87 -5.26 -8.44
C THR A 173 -12.32 -6.38 -7.50
N ASP A 174 -13.63 -6.53 -7.30
CA ASP A 174 -14.20 -7.60 -6.46
C ASP A 174 -13.71 -8.98 -6.89
N THR A 175 -13.67 -9.21 -8.20
CA THR A 175 -13.14 -10.44 -8.77
C THR A 175 -11.68 -10.71 -8.41
N GLN A 176 -10.86 -9.66 -8.34
CA GLN A 176 -9.44 -9.76 -8.03
C GLN A 176 -9.19 -9.93 -6.53
N ILE A 177 -9.96 -9.25 -5.68
CA ILE A 177 -9.82 -9.42 -4.23
C ILE A 177 -10.31 -10.80 -3.78
N GLU A 178 -11.33 -11.37 -4.43
CA GLU A 178 -11.75 -12.76 -4.16
C GLU A 178 -10.59 -13.74 -4.37
N GLU A 179 -9.89 -13.63 -5.50
CA GLU A 179 -8.73 -14.48 -5.79
C GLU A 179 -7.60 -14.26 -4.78
N LEU A 180 -7.25 -13.01 -4.52
CA LEU A 180 -6.17 -12.66 -3.59
C LEU A 180 -6.48 -13.10 -2.16
N TYR A 181 -7.71 -12.92 -1.71
CA TYR A 181 -8.15 -13.33 -0.37
C TYR A 181 -8.11 -14.84 -0.19
N ILE A 182 -8.51 -15.60 -1.22
CA ILE A 182 -8.41 -17.07 -1.22
C ILE A 182 -6.94 -17.50 -1.13
N LEU A 183 -6.07 -16.94 -1.97
CA LEU A 183 -4.63 -17.22 -1.95
C LEU A 183 -4.02 -16.93 -0.57
N ALA A 184 -4.34 -15.78 0.00
CA ALA A 184 -3.87 -15.37 1.31
C ALA A 184 -4.39 -16.30 2.43
N SER A 185 -5.67 -16.69 2.35
CA SER A 185 -6.28 -17.62 3.33
C SER A 185 -5.65 -18.99 3.26
N GLN A 186 -5.34 -19.50 2.07
CA GLN A 186 -4.65 -20.78 1.88
C GLN A 186 -3.21 -20.70 2.43
N ALA A 187 -2.45 -19.68 2.09
CA ALA A 187 -1.09 -19.51 2.60
C ALA A 187 -1.05 -19.41 4.13
N LYS A 188 -2.01 -18.69 4.74
CA LYS A 188 -2.15 -18.63 6.19
C LYS A 188 -2.49 -19.98 6.79
N ASN A 189 -3.35 -20.76 6.14
CA ASN A 189 -3.68 -22.13 6.57
C ASN A 189 -2.47 -23.07 6.49
N GLU A 190 -1.58 -22.86 5.52
CA GLU A 190 -0.31 -23.59 5.38
C GLU A 190 0.80 -23.10 6.34
N GLY A 191 0.49 -22.15 7.24
CA GLY A 191 1.38 -21.70 8.32
C GLY A 191 2.13 -20.39 8.00
N GLN A 192 1.76 -19.64 6.98
CA GLN A 192 2.32 -18.31 6.75
C GLN A 192 1.56 -17.26 7.56
N ASP A 193 2.01 -16.97 8.78
CA ASP A 193 1.37 -15.98 9.65
C ASP A 193 1.51 -14.55 9.15
N PHE A 194 2.68 -14.21 8.60
CA PHE A 194 2.97 -12.88 8.09
C PHE A 194 3.12 -12.94 6.56
N ILE A 195 2.10 -12.47 5.85
CA ILE A 195 2.13 -12.36 4.40
C ILE A 195 2.73 -11.01 4.04
N PRO A 196 3.95 -10.95 3.47
CA PRO A 196 4.62 -9.69 3.19
C PRO A 196 3.91 -8.90 2.09
N VAL A 197 3.79 -7.58 2.30
CA VAL A 197 3.23 -6.63 1.34
C VAL A 197 4.19 -5.45 1.21
N HIS A 198 4.86 -5.33 0.09
CA HIS A 198 5.73 -4.20 -0.19
C HIS A 198 5.04 -3.22 -1.14
N ILE A 199 5.03 -1.95 -0.76
CA ILE A 199 4.42 -0.88 -1.55
C ILE A 199 5.52 0.04 -2.04
N PHE A 200 5.71 0.04 -3.36
CA PHE A 200 6.73 0.81 -4.06
C PHE A 200 6.12 2.03 -4.78
N PRO A 201 6.86 3.13 -4.92
CA PRO A 201 6.42 4.27 -5.71
C PRO A 201 6.16 3.91 -7.16
N VAL A 202 7.08 3.13 -7.75
CA VAL A 202 7.11 2.80 -9.17
C VAL A 202 7.64 1.39 -9.40
N ALA A 203 7.35 0.81 -10.56
CA ALA A 203 8.06 -0.37 -11.07
C ALA A 203 9.44 0.07 -11.58
N PHE A 204 10.48 -0.10 -10.76
CA PHE A 204 11.83 0.44 -11.02
C PHE A 204 12.51 -0.10 -12.29
N LYS A 205 12.00 -1.18 -12.92
CA LYS A 205 12.46 -1.64 -14.23
C LYS A 205 11.84 -0.88 -15.41
N SER A 206 10.79 -0.11 -15.18
CA SER A 206 10.14 0.69 -16.21
C SER A 206 10.88 2.01 -16.42
N PRO A 207 11.47 2.29 -17.61
CA PRO A 207 12.14 3.56 -17.87
C PRO A 207 11.23 4.78 -17.67
N ARG A 208 9.97 4.66 -18.10
CA ARG A 208 8.95 5.71 -17.94
C ARG A 208 8.70 6.01 -16.45
N SER A 209 8.53 4.97 -15.64
CA SER A 209 8.21 5.10 -14.22
C SER A 209 9.40 5.65 -13.44
N ASN A 210 10.64 5.24 -13.80
CA ASN A 210 11.86 5.81 -13.23
C ASN A 210 12.05 7.29 -13.60
N TYR A 211 11.77 7.65 -14.85
CA TYR A 211 11.83 9.06 -15.25
C TYR A 211 10.87 9.90 -14.40
N TYR A 212 9.65 9.43 -14.20
CA TYR A 212 8.67 10.11 -13.35
C TYR A 212 9.16 10.24 -11.91
N LEU A 213 9.70 9.16 -11.33
CA LEU A 213 10.27 9.19 -9.99
C LEU A 213 11.41 10.22 -9.89
N THR A 214 12.31 10.25 -10.87
CA THR A 214 13.42 11.22 -10.90
C THR A 214 12.92 12.67 -10.94
N MET A 215 11.84 12.94 -11.66
CA MET A 215 11.22 14.27 -11.68
C MET A 215 10.58 14.60 -10.33
N TYR A 216 9.89 13.63 -9.73
CA TYR A 216 9.29 13.78 -8.40
C TYR A 216 10.35 14.06 -7.32
N GLU A 217 11.47 13.34 -7.32
CA GLU A 217 12.58 13.53 -6.38
C GLU A 217 13.25 14.92 -6.47
N LYS A 218 13.20 15.58 -7.63
CA LYS A 218 13.68 16.97 -7.78
C LYS A 218 12.81 17.97 -7.03
N ASP A 219 11.50 17.72 -7.05
CA ASP A 219 10.53 18.59 -6.37
C ASP A 219 10.41 18.24 -4.87
N PHE A 220 10.80 17.01 -4.47
CA PHE A 220 10.77 16.49 -3.11
C PHE A 220 12.08 15.79 -2.75
N PRO A 221 13.18 16.53 -2.57
CA PRO A 221 14.51 15.95 -2.33
C PRO A 221 14.60 15.15 -1.02
N GLU A 222 13.78 15.47 -0.02
CA GLU A 222 13.68 14.73 1.23
C GLU A 222 13.17 13.29 1.05
N TYR A 223 12.38 13.05 0.01
CA TYR A 223 11.85 11.73 -0.32
C TYR A 223 12.90 10.80 -0.95
N LYS A 224 13.90 11.36 -1.61
CA LYS A 224 14.91 10.61 -2.37
C LYS A 224 15.57 9.49 -1.56
N LYS A 225 15.94 9.78 -0.31
CA LYS A 225 16.58 8.79 0.57
C LYS A 225 15.70 7.56 0.82
N MET A 226 14.40 7.78 1.01
CA MET A 226 13.45 6.67 1.19
C MET A 226 13.26 5.90 -0.11
N ALA A 227 13.08 6.60 -1.24
CA ALA A 227 12.94 5.96 -2.55
C ALA A 227 14.14 5.09 -2.92
N GLU A 228 15.35 5.53 -2.60
CA GLU A 228 16.57 4.75 -2.79
C GLU A 228 16.57 3.45 -1.97
N LYS A 229 16.10 3.49 -0.71
CA LYS A 229 15.96 2.28 0.11
C LYS A 229 14.93 1.31 -0.46
N LEU A 230 13.78 1.82 -0.88
CA LEU A 230 12.75 1.01 -1.54
C LEU A 230 13.31 0.36 -2.83
N LYS A 231 14.02 1.14 -3.65
CA LYS A 231 14.67 0.69 -4.89
C LYS A 231 15.69 -0.43 -4.63
N GLN A 232 16.49 -0.32 -3.58
CA GLN A 232 17.46 -1.35 -3.19
C GLN A 232 16.77 -2.69 -2.87
N VAL A 233 15.71 -2.68 -2.05
CA VAL A 233 14.93 -3.90 -1.71
C VAL A 233 14.25 -4.48 -2.96
N TYR A 234 13.74 -3.62 -3.84
CA TYR A 234 13.17 -4.06 -5.11
C TYR A 234 14.20 -4.84 -5.95
N TYR A 235 15.40 -4.30 -6.16
CA TYR A 235 16.44 -4.98 -6.95
C TYR A 235 17.02 -6.20 -6.25
N TYR A 236 17.10 -6.21 -4.93
CA TYR A 236 17.46 -7.43 -4.19
C TYR A 236 16.49 -8.57 -4.54
N PHE A 237 15.17 -8.30 -4.46
CA PHE A 237 14.17 -9.31 -4.85
C PHE A 237 14.27 -9.70 -6.33
N GLU A 238 14.50 -8.74 -7.22
CA GLU A 238 14.65 -9.06 -8.64
C GLU A 238 15.83 -9.99 -8.92
N LYS A 239 16.92 -9.83 -8.17
CA LYS A 239 18.13 -10.67 -8.30
C LYS A 239 17.97 -12.03 -7.65
N HIS A 240 17.45 -12.08 -6.42
CA HIS A 240 17.46 -13.29 -5.59
C HIS A 240 16.12 -14.04 -5.61
N LYS A 241 15.05 -13.39 -6.04
CA LYS A 241 13.67 -13.89 -5.93
C LYS A 241 13.30 -14.36 -4.52
N ASN A 242 13.92 -13.76 -3.52
CA ASN A 242 13.67 -13.93 -2.10
C ASN A 242 13.72 -12.56 -1.41
N LEU A 243 13.07 -12.46 -0.26
CA LEU A 243 12.99 -11.22 0.49
C LEU A 243 14.24 -11.05 1.38
N PRO A 244 14.83 -9.84 1.45
CA PRO A 244 15.84 -9.56 2.47
C PRO A 244 15.18 -9.42 3.84
N ILE A 245 15.99 -9.53 4.90
CA ILE A 245 15.58 -9.12 6.23
C ILE A 245 15.60 -7.59 6.27
N ILE A 246 14.46 -6.99 6.61
CA ILE A 246 14.27 -5.55 6.68
C ILE A 246 14.05 -5.17 8.13
N MET A 247 14.82 -4.21 8.62
CA MET A 247 14.73 -3.65 9.96
C MET A 247 14.41 -2.16 9.89
N VAL A 248 14.04 -1.57 11.01
CA VAL A 248 13.86 -0.12 11.17
C VAL A 248 14.96 0.38 12.10
N GLY A 249 15.72 1.36 11.62
CA GLY A 249 16.78 2.00 12.38
C GLY A 249 16.27 2.96 13.45
N GLU A 250 17.17 3.50 14.25
CA GLU A 250 16.87 4.38 15.39
C GLU A 250 16.15 5.68 15.00
N LYS A 251 16.30 6.13 13.75
CA LYS A 251 15.65 7.33 13.20
C LYS A 251 14.44 7.01 12.32
N GLY A 252 13.95 5.76 12.34
CA GLY A 252 12.81 5.33 11.56
C GLY A 252 13.12 4.94 10.10
N GLU A 253 14.37 5.00 9.67
CA GLU A 253 14.77 4.58 8.32
C GLU A 253 14.79 3.06 8.18
N TYR A 254 14.50 2.55 6.99
CA TYR A 254 14.66 1.14 6.68
C TYR A 254 16.14 0.76 6.52
N VAL A 255 16.54 -0.32 7.18
CA VAL A 255 17.89 -0.89 7.16
C VAL A 255 17.80 -2.36 6.73
N PHE A 256 18.69 -2.81 5.88
CA PHE A 256 18.81 -4.21 5.46
C PHE A 256 20.28 -4.53 5.18
N GLY A 257 20.65 -5.82 5.16
CA GLY A 257 22.06 -6.27 5.16
C GLY A 257 22.89 -5.75 3.98
N ASP A 258 24.20 -5.66 4.21
CA ASP A 258 25.21 -4.95 3.40
C ASP A 258 25.47 -5.53 1.99
N ASP A 259 24.84 -6.65 1.61
CA ASP A 259 25.09 -7.35 0.34
C ASP A 259 24.31 -6.82 -0.88
N VAL A 260 23.64 -5.68 -0.75
CA VAL A 260 22.87 -5.11 -1.84
C VAL A 260 23.72 -4.16 -2.68
N THR A 261 24.60 -4.70 -3.52
CA THR A 261 25.20 -3.95 -4.61
C THR A 261 24.19 -3.75 -5.73
N ILE A 262 23.83 -2.49 -5.97
CA ILE A 262 22.97 -2.11 -7.12
C ILE A 262 23.82 -2.18 -8.38
N ALA A 263 23.44 -3.01 -9.33
CA ALA A 263 23.94 -2.87 -10.70
C ALA A 263 23.35 -1.57 -11.28
N GLU A 264 24.22 -0.59 -11.54
CA GLU A 264 23.86 0.62 -12.28
C GLU A 264 23.67 0.26 -13.76
N ASP A 265 22.41 0.00 -14.15
CA ASP A 265 22.06 -0.08 -15.57
C ASP A 265 21.35 1.19 -16.00
N ALA A 266 22.05 1.88 -16.95
CA ALA A 266 21.57 2.94 -17.83
C ALA A 266 21.16 4.29 -17.19
N LYS A 267 22.04 5.27 -17.32
CA LYS A 267 21.71 6.70 -17.23
C LYS A 267 20.77 7.11 -18.37
N PRO A 268 19.59 7.69 -18.10
CA PRO A 268 18.80 8.31 -19.16
C PRO A 268 19.39 9.68 -19.54
N GLU A 269 19.60 9.91 -20.83
CA GLU A 269 19.97 11.23 -21.37
C GLU A 269 18.84 12.25 -21.16
N VAL A 270 19.16 13.36 -20.53
CA VAL A 270 18.24 14.47 -20.27
C VAL A 270 18.40 15.53 -21.35
N LYS A 271 17.37 15.76 -22.16
CA LYS A 271 17.25 16.95 -22.99
C LYS A 271 16.60 18.09 -22.20
N THR A 272 17.34 19.18 -22.01
CA THR A 272 16.92 20.35 -21.25
C THR A 272 16.00 21.26 -22.08
N VAL A 273 14.83 21.63 -21.54
CA VAL A 273 13.93 22.66 -22.05
C VAL A 273 13.94 23.87 -21.09
N LYS A 274 14.17 25.05 -21.63
CA LYS A 274 14.30 26.31 -20.86
C LYS A 274 12.94 26.85 -20.38
N LYS A 275 12.89 27.33 -19.13
CA LYS A 275 11.74 27.85 -18.38
C LYS A 275 11.61 29.36 -18.53
N LYS A 276 10.35 29.88 -18.63
CA LYS A 276 10.01 31.31 -18.45
C LYS A 276 9.46 31.54 -17.05
N GLU A 277 9.97 32.56 -16.37
CA GLU A 277 9.66 32.93 -14.99
C GLU A 277 8.41 33.79 -14.84
N ALA A 278 7.64 33.51 -13.77
CA ALA A 278 6.53 34.37 -13.30
C ALA A 278 6.91 35.03 -11.96
N THR A 279 6.43 36.23 -11.71
CA THR A 279 6.79 37.10 -10.57
C THR A 279 6.23 36.57 -9.25
N PRO A 280 6.98 36.54 -8.14
CA PRO A 280 6.57 35.83 -6.92
C PRO A 280 5.75 36.71 -5.96
N VAL A 281 4.64 36.15 -5.46
CA VAL A 281 3.97 36.59 -4.23
C VAL A 281 4.85 36.12 -3.06
N LYS A 282 5.35 37.05 -2.23
CA LYS A 282 6.15 36.74 -1.06
C LYS A 282 5.26 36.20 0.05
N PHE A 283 5.34 34.91 0.32
CA PHE A 283 4.82 34.29 1.53
C PHE A 283 6.04 33.83 2.36
N ASP A 284 6.02 34.05 3.68
CA ASP A 284 7.09 33.62 4.58
C ASP A 284 6.91 32.13 4.87
N GLU A 285 7.72 31.28 4.24
CA GLU A 285 7.65 29.81 4.42
C GLU A 285 7.98 29.38 5.86
N SER A 286 8.52 30.24 6.72
CA SER A 286 8.72 29.95 8.13
C SER A 286 7.42 29.81 8.92
N GLU A 287 6.30 30.32 8.38
CA GLU A 287 4.97 30.15 8.97
C GLU A 287 4.33 28.77 8.67
N LEU A 288 4.94 27.97 7.76
CA LEU A 288 4.43 26.64 7.42
C LEU A 288 4.74 25.66 8.53
N MET A 289 3.71 24.95 8.97
CA MET A 289 3.84 23.90 9.98
C MET A 289 3.67 22.53 9.35
N ASN A 290 4.54 21.59 9.75
CA ASN A 290 4.53 20.22 9.23
C ASN A 290 3.61 19.27 10.03
N SER A 291 3.01 19.75 11.13
CA SER A 291 2.09 18.98 11.96
C SER A 291 0.90 19.82 12.39
N VAL A 292 -0.31 19.26 12.32
CA VAL A 292 -1.57 19.93 12.66
C VAL A 292 -2.42 19.03 13.56
N ASN A 293 -3.23 19.64 14.43
CA ASN A 293 -4.22 18.91 15.22
C ASN A 293 -5.55 18.74 14.47
N LYS A 294 -5.85 19.66 13.53
CA LYS A 294 -7.03 19.59 12.68
C LYS A 294 -6.67 20.09 11.29
N LEU A 295 -6.98 19.29 10.28
CA LEU A 295 -6.79 19.65 8.88
C LEU A 295 -7.74 20.78 8.46
N PRO A 296 -7.38 21.59 7.44
CA PRO A 296 -8.29 22.53 6.86
C PRO A 296 -9.49 21.83 6.23
N VAL A 297 -10.65 22.44 6.34
CA VAL A 297 -11.90 21.88 5.82
C VAL A 297 -12.45 22.78 4.71
N PHE A 298 -12.68 22.20 3.54
CA PHE A 298 -13.34 22.89 2.43
C PHE A 298 -14.80 23.19 2.80
N PRO A 299 -15.37 24.33 2.35
CA PRO A 299 -16.79 24.62 2.55
C PRO A 299 -17.66 23.52 1.94
N GLY A 300 -18.54 22.91 2.76
CA GLY A 300 -19.30 21.72 2.37
C GLY A 300 -18.58 20.38 2.56
N GLY A 301 -17.35 20.39 3.10
CA GLY A 301 -16.62 19.17 3.48
C GLY A 301 -15.89 18.50 2.31
N ALA A 302 -15.45 17.26 2.56
CA ALA A 302 -14.68 16.48 1.60
C ALA A 302 -15.47 16.16 0.32
N GLU A 303 -16.77 15.92 0.44
CA GLU A 303 -17.64 15.63 -0.73
C GLU A 303 -17.74 16.83 -1.69
N ALA A 304 -17.90 18.04 -1.14
CA ALA A 304 -17.97 19.24 -1.96
C ALA A 304 -16.61 19.52 -2.66
N PHE A 305 -15.50 19.24 -1.98
CA PHE A 305 -14.19 19.34 -2.61
C PHE A 305 -13.98 18.30 -3.70
N GLN A 306 -14.46 17.08 -3.49
CA GLN A 306 -14.41 16.03 -4.51
C GLN A 306 -15.25 16.41 -5.75
N GLN A 307 -16.45 16.96 -5.55
CA GLN A 307 -17.27 17.47 -6.68
C GLN A 307 -16.54 18.56 -7.48
N PHE A 308 -15.86 19.49 -6.80
CA PHE A 308 -15.03 20.48 -7.47
C PHE A 308 -13.92 19.81 -8.32
N LEU A 309 -13.24 18.78 -7.78
CA LEU A 309 -12.19 18.08 -8.51
C LEU A 309 -12.75 17.30 -9.72
N ASP A 310 -13.93 16.71 -9.59
CA ASP A 310 -14.61 15.98 -10.67
C ASP A 310 -15.04 16.93 -11.79
N GLU A 311 -15.57 18.10 -11.44
CA GLU A 311 -15.93 19.16 -12.42
C GLU A 311 -14.68 19.70 -13.14
N LEU A 312 -13.61 19.92 -12.41
CA LEU A 312 -12.33 20.33 -12.98
C LEU A 312 -11.76 19.24 -13.89
N SER A 313 -11.81 18.00 -13.49
CA SER A 313 -11.40 16.84 -14.30
C SER A 313 -12.14 16.79 -15.63
N LYS A 314 -13.46 16.96 -15.62
CA LYS A 314 -14.29 17.00 -16.87
C LYS A 314 -13.85 18.12 -17.82
N GLN A 315 -13.49 19.28 -17.30
CA GLN A 315 -12.96 20.38 -18.12
C GLN A 315 -11.59 20.01 -18.70
N LEU A 316 -10.72 19.37 -17.92
CA LEU A 316 -9.38 18.98 -18.35
C LEU A 316 -9.38 17.85 -19.38
N VAL A 317 -10.39 16.97 -19.38
CA VAL A 317 -10.54 15.91 -20.40
C VAL A 317 -10.55 16.49 -21.81
N THR A 318 -11.23 17.61 -22.03
CA THR A 318 -11.32 18.25 -23.36
C THR A 318 -10.00 18.81 -23.86
N MET A 319 -9.01 18.92 -22.98
CA MET A 319 -7.67 19.46 -23.26
C MET A 319 -6.58 18.38 -23.33
N LEU A 320 -6.97 17.10 -23.21
CA LEU A 320 -6.01 15.99 -23.34
C LEU A 320 -5.50 15.90 -24.79
N PRO A 321 -4.20 15.56 -24.98
CA PRO A 321 -3.67 15.23 -26.30
C PRO A 321 -4.44 14.04 -26.91
N PRO A 322 -4.60 13.97 -28.24
CA PRO A 322 -5.42 12.95 -28.91
C PRO A 322 -5.09 11.49 -28.57
N ASP A 323 -3.82 11.22 -28.25
CA ASP A 323 -3.34 9.88 -27.92
C ASP A 323 -3.31 9.58 -26.40
N THR A 324 -3.78 10.53 -25.57
CA THR A 324 -3.75 10.42 -24.11
C THR A 324 -5.14 10.15 -23.58
N LYS A 325 -5.44 8.90 -23.25
CA LYS A 325 -6.73 8.53 -22.65
C LYS A 325 -6.87 8.93 -21.19
N LYS A 326 -5.74 9.06 -20.47
CA LYS A 326 -5.75 9.41 -19.04
C LYS A 326 -4.44 10.04 -18.59
N THR A 327 -4.53 10.91 -17.60
CA THR A 327 -3.36 11.50 -16.93
C THR A 327 -3.66 11.81 -15.48
N PHE A 328 -2.58 12.03 -14.69
CA PHE A 328 -2.66 12.49 -13.31
C PHE A 328 -1.95 13.85 -13.22
N ILE A 329 -2.61 14.82 -12.64
CA ILE A 329 -2.06 16.16 -12.46
C ILE A 329 -1.98 16.44 -10.97
N THR A 330 -0.81 16.85 -10.48
CA THR A 330 -0.61 17.15 -9.06
C THR A 330 -0.44 18.65 -8.87
N VAL A 331 -1.25 19.20 -7.99
CA VAL A 331 -1.22 20.62 -7.60
C VAL A 331 -0.77 20.72 -6.15
N GLU A 332 0.22 21.56 -5.89
CA GLU A 332 0.63 21.99 -4.55
C GLU A 332 0.07 23.38 -4.29
N TYR A 333 -0.46 23.64 -3.11
CA TYR A 333 -1.01 24.93 -2.72
C TYR A 333 -0.94 25.11 -1.20
N ILE A 334 -1.07 26.34 -0.75
CA ILE A 334 -1.05 26.67 0.68
C ILE A 334 -2.45 27.13 1.09
N ILE A 335 -2.96 26.59 2.21
CA ILE A 335 -4.10 27.16 2.92
C ILE A 335 -3.56 28.01 4.06
N THR A 336 -3.83 29.30 4.03
CA THR A 336 -3.35 30.24 5.06
C THR A 336 -4.12 30.09 6.37
N LYS A 337 -3.65 30.74 7.43
CA LYS A 337 -4.36 30.80 8.73
C LYS A 337 -5.74 31.48 8.64
N GLU A 338 -6.00 32.26 7.59
CA GLU A 338 -7.31 32.85 7.27
C GLU A 338 -8.15 31.93 6.37
N GLY A 339 -7.66 30.74 5.99
CA GLY A 339 -8.34 29.78 5.14
C GLY A 339 -8.25 30.08 3.64
N LYS A 340 -7.43 31.03 3.19
CA LYS A 340 -7.28 31.35 1.77
C LYS A 340 -6.32 30.38 1.09
N THR A 341 -6.67 29.96 -0.12
CA THR A 341 -5.76 29.20 -0.99
C THR A 341 -4.82 30.18 -1.68
N ILE A 342 -3.51 29.97 -1.54
CA ILE A 342 -2.49 30.79 -2.17
C ILE A 342 -1.40 29.93 -2.82
N LEU A 343 -0.66 30.50 -3.74
CA LEU A 343 0.50 29.90 -4.42
C LEU A 343 0.21 28.50 -5.00
N PRO A 344 -0.91 28.28 -5.70
CA PRO A 344 -1.11 27.02 -6.37
C PRO A 344 -0.04 26.83 -7.44
N LYS A 345 0.59 25.66 -7.42
CA LYS A 345 1.66 25.27 -8.33
C LYS A 345 1.40 23.88 -8.86
N VAL A 346 1.34 23.71 -10.16
CA VAL A 346 1.26 22.39 -10.77
C VAL A 346 2.65 21.78 -10.76
N LEU A 347 2.81 20.73 -9.96
CA LEU A 347 4.06 19.97 -9.84
C LEU A 347 4.20 18.98 -10.98
N ARG A 348 3.08 18.36 -11.36
CA ARG A 348 2.97 17.48 -12.50
C ARG A 348 1.78 17.92 -13.32
N GLY A 349 2.03 18.38 -14.53
CA GLY A 349 1.01 18.81 -15.48
C GLY A 349 1.05 18.02 -16.78
N ALA A 350 0.12 18.32 -17.68
CA ALA A 350 0.08 17.74 -19.02
C ALA A 350 0.47 18.79 -20.08
N SER A 351 -0.21 19.92 -20.14
CA SER A 351 0.10 21.05 -21.04
C SER A 351 0.12 22.36 -20.25
N ASN A 352 0.71 23.39 -20.85
CA ASN A 352 0.69 24.73 -20.22
C ASN A 352 -0.72 25.28 -20.05
N GLU A 353 -1.62 24.99 -20.99
CA GLU A 353 -3.01 25.44 -20.94
C GLU A 353 -3.76 24.77 -19.80
N MET A 354 -3.62 23.44 -19.65
CA MET A 354 -4.19 22.70 -18.52
C MET A 354 -3.64 23.20 -17.18
N ASN A 355 -2.32 23.45 -17.12
CA ASN A 355 -1.69 23.95 -15.90
C ASN A 355 -2.21 25.31 -15.50
N ASN A 356 -2.40 26.24 -16.47
CA ASN A 356 -2.94 27.57 -16.22
C ASN A 356 -4.39 27.50 -15.73
N LEU A 357 -5.23 26.69 -16.36
CA LEU A 357 -6.60 26.49 -15.91
C LEU A 357 -6.67 25.98 -14.46
N ILE A 358 -5.82 25.01 -14.12
CA ILE A 358 -5.77 24.47 -12.77
C ILE A 358 -5.36 25.54 -11.75
N ILE A 359 -4.32 26.32 -12.06
CA ILE A 359 -3.87 27.41 -11.19
C ILE A 359 -5.01 28.41 -10.97
N GLU A 360 -5.67 28.87 -12.03
CA GLU A 360 -6.82 29.80 -11.97
C GLU A 360 -7.94 29.25 -11.08
N LYS A 361 -8.31 27.97 -11.25
CA LYS A 361 -9.36 27.32 -10.46
C LYS A 361 -8.98 27.22 -8.99
N PHE A 362 -7.72 26.89 -8.67
CA PHE A 362 -7.26 26.81 -7.30
C PHE A 362 -7.12 28.18 -6.63
N GLU A 363 -6.76 29.24 -7.36
CA GLU A 363 -6.75 30.62 -6.87
C GLU A 363 -8.16 31.15 -6.56
N SER A 364 -9.16 30.65 -7.26
CA SER A 364 -10.57 31.03 -7.08
C SER A 364 -11.32 30.17 -6.05
N LEU A 365 -10.67 29.24 -5.36
CA LEU A 365 -11.31 28.40 -4.34
C LEU A 365 -11.92 29.25 -3.21
N PRO A 366 -13.08 28.82 -2.66
CA PRO A 366 -13.69 29.49 -1.52
C PRO A 366 -12.80 29.41 -0.28
N THR A 367 -13.06 30.25 0.71
CA THR A 367 -12.31 30.28 1.97
C THR A 367 -12.58 28.99 2.77
N TRP A 368 -11.52 28.27 3.13
CA TRP A 368 -11.54 27.05 3.93
C TRP A 368 -11.64 27.37 5.43
N SER A 369 -12.12 26.44 6.24
CA SER A 369 -11.78 26.44 7.66
C SER A 369 -10.29 26.10 7.77
N PRO A 370 -9.44 26.93 8.39
CA PRO A 370 -7.99 26.73 8.39
C PRO A 370 -7.56 25.51 9.21
N ALA A 371 -6.34 25.04 8.98
CA ALA A 371 -5.70 24.06 9.83
C ALA A 371 -5.51 24.60 11.25
N ILE A 372 -5.64 23.74 12.27
CA ILE A 372 -5.49 24.13 13.68
C ILE A 372 -4.31 23.34 14.28
N ARG A 373 -3.46 24.04 15.03
CA ARG A 373 -2.43 23.47 15.88
C ARG A 373 -2.42 24.17 17.22
N LEU A 374 -2.47 23.38 18.31
CA LEU A 374 -2.52 23.92 19.68
C LEU A 374 -3.58 25.03 19.83
N GLU A 375 -4.79 24.76 19.31
CA GLU A 375 -5.95 25.65 19.30
C GLU A 375 -5.80 26.95 18.48
N LYS A 376 -4.70 27.09 17.72
CA LYS A 376 -4.43 28.27 16.87
C LYS A 376 -4.52 27.91 15.41
N PRO A 377 -5.13 28.78 14.56
CA PRO A 377 -5.08 28.66 13.12
C PRO A 377 -3.64 28.78 12.61
N ILE A 378 -3.26 27.87 11.70
CA ILE A 378 -1.94 27.86 11.08
C ILE A 378 -2.04 27.75 9.57
N ALA A 379 -0.99 28.15 8.86
CA ALA A 379 -0.85 27.89 7.44
C ALA A 379 -0.27 26.48 7.20
N ILE A 380 -0.81 25.80 6.19
CA ILE A 380 -0.37 24.47 5.80
C ILE A 380 -0.23 24.35 4.28
N LYS A 381 0.80 23.63 3.84
CA LYS A 381 1.00 23.29 2.43
C LYS A 381 0.33 21.95 2.14
N LEU A 382 -0.49 21.90 1.11
CA LEU A 382 -1.23 20.72 0.67
C LEU A 382 -0.87 20.33 -0.75
N LYS A 383 -1.08 19.06 -1.07
CA LYS A 383 -0.95 18.53 -2.43
C LYS A 383 -2.24 17.80 -2.80
N GLN A 384 -2.74 18.07 -3.99
CA GLN A 384 -3.91 17.41 -4.52
C GLN A 384 -3.62 16.81 -5.88
N THR A 385 -4.00 15.56 -6.07
CA THR A 385 -3.94 14.90 -7.38
C THR A 385 -5.32 14.95 -8.03
N ILE A 386 -5.35 15.38 -9.28
CA ILE A 386 -6.53 15.42 -10.16
C ILE A 386 -6.35 14.28 -11.15
N TYR A 387 -7.30 13.39 -11.20
CA TYR A 387 -7.35 12.32 -12.18
C TYR A 387 -8.18 12.76 -13.37
N VAL A 388 -7.62 12.66 -14.57
CA VAL A 388 -8.27 13.05 -15.82
C VAL A 388 -8.28 11.84 -16.74
N GLU A 389 -9.46 11.34 -17.10
CA GLU A 389 -9.65 10.20 -17.99
C GLU A 389 -10.72 10.55 -19.02
N ALA A 390 -10.40 10.37 -20.30
CA ALA A 390 -11.36 10.44 -21.40
C ALA A 390 -12.16 9.13 -21.46
N ASP A 391 -13.46 9.23 -21.64
CA ASP A 391 -14.40 8.10 -21.76
C ASP A 391 -14.05 7.18 -22.96
#